data_19924591bdc9fbe15611de11a7b5040a
#
_entry.id   19924591bdc9fbe15611de11a7b5040a
#
_cell.length_a   1.000
_cell.length_b   1.000
_cell.length_c   1.000
_cell.angle_alpha   90.00
_cell.angle_beta   90.00
_cell.angle_gamma   90.00
#
_symmetry.space_group_name_H-M   'P 1'
#
loop_
_entity.id
_entity.type
_entity.pdbx_description
1 polymer ?
#
loop_
_entity_poly.entity_id
_entity_poly.type
_entity_poly.pdbx_seq_one_letter_code
_entity_poly.pdbx_strand_id
1 'polypeptide(L)'
;MSAKLGEIIMAEERNTHVKMAMAEVLGLYMIALVGILVGSYGLKMFDGLDVIINVSLYLGIGLLICTFIAFWNENLLLTGIFGVLGIFLVSFQPMVMGAVSTVFGGDPKAAMVYMVFVGVLLLVMALISMVQPVKILPVLLIVAGLAFIFLGMWFNDFTLGNGDNLRMIVGVLWILTGILAMYIAAAITMLVMKGKPVLPLLISK
;
A
#
# COMPACT_ATOMS: atom_id res chain seq x y z
N MET A 1 7.22 10.37 -44.80
CA MET A 1 6.22 9.47 -44.19
C MET A 1 6.77 8.82 -42.92
N SER A 2 8.03 8.41 -42.88
CA SER A 2 8.70 7.79 -41.71
C SER A 2 8.77 8.69 -40.44
N ALA A 3 9.09 10.00 -40.58
CA ALA A 3 9.24 10.91 -39.46
C ALA A 3 7.92 11.16 -38.70
N LYS A 4 6.79 11.28 -39.42
CA LYS A 4 5.46 11.44 -38.82
C LYS A 4 5.01 10.20 -38.04
N LEU A 5 5.39 9.01 -38.50
CA LEU A 5 5.08 7.76 -37.82
C LEU A 5 5.86 7.63 -36.50
N GLY A 6 7.12 8.07 -36.51
CA GLY A 6 7.95 8.11 -35.31
C GLY A 6 7.43 9.10 -34.25
N GLU A 7 6.94 10.27 -34.66
CA GLU A 7 6.32 11.25 -33.74
C GLU A 7 5.01 10.74 -33.15
N ILE A 8 4.19 10.02 -33.93
CA ILE A 8 2.95 9.43 -33.45
C ILE A 8 3.22 8.32 -32.44
N ILE A 9 4.19 7.42 -32.72
CA ILE A 9 4.58 6.35 -31.80
C ILE A 9 5.14 6.93 -30.50
N MET A 10 6.00 7.94 -30.57
CA MET A 10 6.54 8.60 -29.37
C MET A 10 5.50 9.39 -28.58
N ALA A 11 4.48 9.95 -29.24
CA ALA A 11 3.36 10.61 -28.57
C ALA A 11 2.43 9.59 -27.90
N GLU A 12 2.24 8.43 -28.49
CA GLU A 12 1.44 7.34 -27.94
C GLU A 12 2.13 6.68 -26.75
N GLU A 13 3.43 6.42 -26.83
CA GLU A 13 4.25 5.99 -25.69
C GLU A 13 4.24 7.00 -24.54
N ARG A 14 4.36 8.29 -24.84
CA ARG A 14 4.28 9.34 -23.81
C ARG A 14 2.93 9.37 -23.12
N ASN A 15 1.82 9.20 -23.86
CA ASN A 15 0.47 9.16 -23.30
C ASN A 15 0.22 7.92 -22.43
N THR A 16 0.77 6.76 -22.81
CA THR A 16 0.70 5.54 -22.00
C THR A 16 1.50 5.70 -20.71
N HIS A 17 2.69 6.25 -20.75
CA HIS A 17 3.51 6.51 -19.56
C HIS A 17 2.84 7.47 -18.58
N VAL A 18 2.18 8.52 -19.06
CA VAL A 18 1.43 9.47 -18.20
C VAL A 18 0.23 8.79 -17.54
N LYS A 19 -0.49 7.93 -18.25
CA LYS A 19 -1.61 7.17 -17.67
C LYS A 19 -1.16 6.19 -16.60
N MET A 20 -0.05 5.46 -16.82
CA MET A 20 0.55 4.56 -15.82
C MET A 20 0.95 5.30 -14.55
N ALA A 21 1.63 6.43 -14.69
CA ALA A 21 2.08 7.22 -13.54
C ALA A 21 0.93 7.72 -12.66
N MET A 22 -0.23 8.04 -13.24
CA MET A 22 -1.38 8.52 -12.45
C MET A 22 -1.95 7.47 -11.51
N ALA A 23 -2.12 6.22 -11.95
CA ALA A 23 -2.64 5.16 -11.10
C ALA A 23 -1.66 4.80 -9.97
N GLU A 24 -0.38 4.73 -10.28
CA GLU A 24 0.69 4.45 -9.31
C GLU A 24 0.75 5.51 -8.22
N VAL A 25 0.73 6.78 -8.61
CA VAL A 25 0.79 7.91 -7.70
C VAL A 25 -0.42 7.94 -6.78
N LEU A 26 -1.62 7.77 -7.32
CA LEU A 26 -2.85 7.78 -6.53
C LEU A 26 -2.87 6.63 -5.52
N GLY A 27 -2.55 5.41 -5.95
CA GLY A 27 -2.50 4.25 -5.07
C GLY A 27 -1.48 4.41 -3.94
N LEU A 28 -0.29 4.96 -4.24
CA LEU A 28 0.73 5.24 -3.23
C LEU A 28 0.30 6.32 -2.22
N TYR A 29 -0.40 7.37 -2.65
CA TYR A 29 -0.97 8.35 -1.72
C TYR A 29 -2.04 7.74 -0.82
N MET A 30 -2.87 6.84 -1.33
CA MET A 30 -3.84 6.10 -0.50
C MET A 30 -3.16 5.22 0.55
N ILE A 31 -2.09 4.51 0.18
CA ILE A 31 -1.28 3.73 1.11
C ILE A 31 -0.62 4.66 2.15
N ALA A 32 -0.15 5.83 1.74
CA ALA A 32 0.43 6.81 2.65
C ALA A 32 -0.58 7.29 3.70
N LEU A 33 -1.81 7.60 3.28
CA LEU A 33 -2.89 8.02 4.20
C LEU A 33 -3.22 6.92 5.21
N VAL A 34 -3.39 5.69 4.77
CA VAL A 34 -3.61 4.55 5.68
C VAL A 34 -2.44 4.39 6.64
N GLY A 35 -1.22 4.44 6.11
CA GLY A 35 0.00 4.29 6.91
C GLY A 35 0.09 5.31 8.03
N ILE A 36 -0.16 6.58 7.72
CA ILE A 36 -0.14 7.65 8.71
C ILE A 36 -1.28 7.49 9.73
N LEU A 37 -2.51 7.16 9.29
CA LEU A 37 -3.65 6.99 10.19
C LEU A 37 -3.43 5.82 11.17
N VAL A 38 -3.12 4.64 10.66
CA VAL A 38 -2.88 3.45 11.48
C VAL A 38 -1.67 3.65 12.39
N GLY A 39 -0.61 4.25 11.86
CA GLY A 39 0.59 4.55 12.62
C GLY A 39 0.35 5.53 13.76
N SER A 40 -0.37 6.62 13.51
CA SER A 40 -0.74 7.61 14.54
C SER A 40 -1.59 6.99 15.65
N TYR A 41 -2.54 6.13 15.31
CA TYR A 41 -3.32 5.36 16.29
C TYR A 41 -2.43 4.42 17.10
N GLY A 42 -1.49 3.71 16.44
CA GLY A 42 -0.50 2.87 17.12
C GLY A 42 0.36 3.65 18.12
N LEU A 43 0.74 4.88 17.78
CA LEU A 43 1.50 5.78 18.66
C LEU A 43 0.64 6.51 19.72
N LYS A 44 -0.62 6.16 19.85
CA LYS A 44 -1.56 6.79 20.81
C LYS A 44 -1.74 8.31 20.60
N MET A 45 -1.61 8.80 19.36
CA MET A 45 -1.87 10.20 19.04
C MET A 45 -3.38 10.53 19.07
N PHE A 46 -4.21 9.52 18.88
CA PHE A 46 -5.68 9.58 19.07
C PHE A 46 -6.21 8.17 19.37
N ASP A 47 -7.42 8.09 19.95
CA ASP A 47 -8.03 6.84 20.44
C ASP A 47 -9.19 6.34 19.56
N GLY A 48 -9.60 7.11 18.57
CA GLY A 48 -10.75 6.79 17.71
C GLY A 48 -10.44 5.75 16.62
N LEU A 49 -10.65 4.46 16.90
CA LEU A 49 -10.52 3.40 15.90
C LEU A 49 -11.56 3.54 14.77
N ASP A 50 -12.73 4.09 15.06
CA ASP A 50 -13.83 4.29 14.10
C ASP A 50 -13.41 5.10 12.87
N VAL A 51 -12.54 6.10 13.05
CA VAL A 51 -12.01 6.90 11.93
C VAL A 51 -11.21 6.03 10.97
N ILE A 52 -10.34 5.17 11.50
CA ILE A 52 -9.51 4.27 10.69
C ILE A 52 -10.41 3.30 9.92
N ILE A 53 -11.38 2.70 10.60
CA ILE A 53 -12.31 1.73 10.02
C ILE A 53 -13.09 2.33 8.86
N ASN A 54 -13.69 3.51 9.07
CA ASN A 54 -14.49 4.17 8.04
C ASN A 54 -13.63 4.65 6.86
N VAL A 55 -12.49 5.27 7.13
CA VAL A 55 -11.58 5.74 6.06
C VAL A 55 -10.97 4.57 5.28
N SER A 56 -10.66 3.46 5.93
CA SER A 56 -10.09 2.27 5.27
C SER A 56 -11.01 1.71 4.18
N LEU A 57 -12.33 1.72 4.39
CA LEU A 57 -13.29 1.26 3.38
C LEU A 57 -13.18 2.08 2.09
N TYR A 58 -13.21 3.41 2.21
CA TYR A 58 -13.13 4.30 1.04
C TYR A 58 -11.77 4.21 0.34
N LEU A 59 -10.69 4.15 1.10
CA LEU A 59 -9.34 3.99 0.55
C LEU A 59 -9.17 2.62 -0.11
N GLY A 60 -9.77 1.57 0.45
CA GLY A 60 -9.78 0.24 -0.13
C GLY A 60 -10.49 0.20 -1.48
N ILE A 61 -11.67 0.83 -1.60
CA ILE A 61 -12.38 0.97 -2.87
C ILE A 61 -11.51 1.73 -3.88
N GLY A 62 -10.88 2.83 -3.47
CA GLY A 62 -9.97 3.59 -4.32
C GLY A 62 -8.78 2.76 -4.81
N LEU A 63 -8.17 1.94 -3.94
CA LEU A 63 -7.09 1.03 -4.33
C LEU A 63 -7.56 -0.04 -5.30
N LEU A 64 -8.77 -0.57 -5.16
CA LEU A 64 -9.34 -1.51 -6.12
C LEU A 64 -9.53 -0.85 -7.50
N ILE A 65 -9.96 0.40 -7.56
CA ILE A 65 -10.01 1.17 -8.82
C ILE A 65 -8.60 1.31 -9.42
N CYS A 66 -7.60 1.67 -8.60
CA CYS A 66 -6.20 1.71 -9.04
C CYS A 66 -5.70 0.35 -9.54
N THR A 67 -6.17 -0.75 -8.94
CA THR A 67 -5.87 -2.11 -9.38
C THR A 67 -6.34 -2.37 -10.81
N PHE A 68 -7.59 -2.02 -11.12
CA PHE A 68 -8.12 -2.16 -12.48
C PHE A 68 -7.35 -1.32 -13.49
N ILE A 69 -6.99 -0.09 -13.14
CA ILE A 69 -6.19 0.77 -14.01
C ILE A 69 -4.79 0.19 -14.21
N ALA A 70 -4.14 -0.32 -13.15
CA ALA A 70 -2.84 -0.95 -13.22
C ALA A 70 -2.88 -2.23 -14.06
N PHE A 71 -3.93 -3.04 -13.92
CA PHE A 71 -4.16 -4.23 -14.73
C PHE A 71 -4.30 -3.87 -16.22
N TRP A 72 -5.10 -2.83 -16.53
CA TRP A 72 -5.27 -2.34 -17.89
C TRP A 72 -3.98 -1.82 -18.51
N ASN A 73 -3.08 -1.30 -17.69
CA ASN A 73 -1.76 -0.82 -18.09
C ASN A 73 -0.70 -1.94 -18.09
N GLU A 74 -1.08 -3.20 -17.94
CA GLU A 74 -0.20 -4.38 -17.93
C GLU A 74 0.85 -4.36 -16.80
N ASN A 75 0.66 -3.54 -15.76
CA ASN A 75 1.55 -3.49 -14.61
C ASN A 75 1.14 -4.53 -13.56
N LEU A 76 1.56 -5.77 -13.76
CA LEU A 76 1.18 -6.92 -12.94
C LEU A 76 1.59 -6.76 -11.47
N LEU A 77 2.74 -6.14 -11.19
CA LEU A 77 3.20 -5.96 -9.81
C LEU A 77 2.29 -5.01 -9.04
N LEU A 78 1.96 -3.84 -9.61
CA LEU A 78 1.08 -2.89 -8.95
C LEU A 78 -0.36 -3.38 -8.88
N THR A 79 -0.82 -4.12 -9.89
CA THR A 79 -2.10 -4.82 -9.83
C THR A 79 -2.16 -5.74 -8.61
N GLY A 80 -1.10 -6.51 -8.37
CA GLY A 80 -1.01 -7.38 -7.20
C GLY A 80 -0.99 -6.59 -5.88
N ILE A 81 -0.13 -5.57 -5.77
CA ILE A 81 0.02 -4.77 -4.55
C ILE A 81 -1.30 -4.06 -4.20
N PHE A 82 -1.86 -3.31 -5.13
CA PHE A 82 -3.09 -2.54 -4.89
C PHE A 82 -4.30 -3.44 -4.70
N GLY A 83 -4.36 -4.58 -5.42
CA GLY A 83 -5.42 -5.56 -5.29
C GLY A 83 -5.45 -6.19 -3.90
N VAL A 84 -4.32 -6.70 -3.42
CA VAL A 84 -4.21 -7.28 -2.08
C VAL A 84 -4.54 -6.27 -0.99
N LEU A 85 -3.96 -5.06 -1.08
CA LEU A 85 -4.21 -4.01 -0.09
C LEU A 85 -5.65 -3.47 -0.17
N GLY A 86 -6.20 -3.33 -1.37
CA GLY A 86 -7.58 -2.88 -1.57
C GLY A 86 -8.59 -3.86 -0.97
N ILE A 87 -8.45 -5.15 -1.25
CA ILE A 87 -9.29 -6.20 -0.66
C ILE A 87 -9.14 -6.21 0.86
N PHE A 88 -7.90 -6.12 1.38
CA PHE A 88 -7.65 -6.07 2.81
C PHE A 88 -8.38 -4.87 3.46
N LEU A 89 -8.25 -3.67 2.91
CA LEU A 89 -8.86 -2.47 3.48
C LEU A 89 -10.39 -2.50 3.44
N VAL A 90 -10.99 -3.05 2.38
CA VAL A 90 -12.45 -3.24 2.30
C VAL A 90 -12.92 -4.28 3.33
N SER A 91 -12.16 -5.34 3.53
CA SER A 91 -12.49 -6.38 4.52
C SER A 91 -12.18 -5.97 5.96
N PHE A 92 -11.40 -4.92 6.18
CA PHE A 92 -10.98 -4.47 7.51
C PHE A 92 -12.16 -4.00 8.36
N GLN A 93 -13.13 -3.29 7.78
CA GLN A 93 -14.33 -2.84 8.47
C GLN A 93 -15.14 -4.01 9.04
N PRO A 94 -15.63 -4.98 8.23
CA PRO A 94 -16.36 -6.11 8.79
C PRO A 94 -15.50 -6.98 9.71
N MET A 95 -14.19 -7.01 9.54
CA MET A 95 -13.28 -7.74 10.39
C MET A 95 -13.21 -7.16 11.82
N VAL A 96 -13.23 -5.83 11.96
CA VAL A 96 -13.08 -5.17 13.27
C VAL A 96 -14.43 -4.87 13.93
N MET A 97 -15.43 -4.41 13.17
CA MET A 97 -16.72 -3.94 13.72
C MET A 97 -17.71 -5.03 14.21
N GLY A 98 -17.42 -6.15 14.15
CA GLY A 98 -18.37 -7.13 14.54
C GLY A 98 -18.18 -8.29 14.31
N ALA A 99 -17.36 -7.94 13.77
CA ALA A 99 -17.33 -9.03 13.59
C ALA A 99 -16.14 -9.79 13.27
N VAL A 100 -15.18 -9.61 13.86
CA VAL A 100 -14.36 -10.73 14.21
C VAL A 100 -15.28 -11.97 14.33
N SER A 101 -16.48 -11.77 14.86
CA SER A 101 -17.47 -12.85 14.97
C SER A 101 -18.09 -13.30 13.64
N THR A 102 -18.40 -12.46 12.70
CA THR A 102 -19.15 -12.86 11.50
C THR A 102 -18.26 -13.30 10.35
N VAL A 103 -17.12 -12.64 10.14
CA VAL A 103 -16.20 -12.95 9.04
C VAL A 103 -15.23 -14.07 9.40
N PHE A 104 -14.76 -14.11 10.65
CA PHE A 104 -13.77 -15.08 11.13
C PHE A 104 -14.30 -16.01 12.24
N GLY A 105 -15.63 -16.11 12.37
CA GLY A 105 -16.24 -16.99 13.39
C GLY A 105 -15.96 -16.58 14.83
N GLY A 106 -15.57 -15.31 15.07
CA GLY A 106 -15.23 -14.84 16.42
C GLY A 106 -13.82 -15.21 16.89
N ASP A 107 -13.01 -15.80 16.04
CA ASP A 107 -11.66 -16.19 16.42
C ASP A 107 -10.62 -15.10 16.02
N PRO A 108 -10.03 -14.39 17.00
CA PRO A 108 -9.00 -13.39 16.73
C PRO A 108 -7.75 -13.97 16.08
N LYS A 109 -7.49 -15.26 16.24
CA LYS A 109 -6.37 -15.93 15.58
C LYS A 109 -6.58 -16.02 14.08
N ALA A 110 -7.83 -16.17 13.61
CA ALA A 110 -8.13 -16.16 12.18
C ALA A 110 -7.81 -14.79 11.57
N ALA A 111 -8.17 -13.71 12.25
CA ALA A 111 -7.81 -12.34 11.83
C ALA A 111 -6.29 -12.11 11.84
N MET A 112 -5.59 -12.60 12.87
CA MET A 112 -4.13 -12.57 12.92
C MET A 112 -3.51 -13.30 11.72
N VAL A 113 -3.94 -14.54 11.44
CA VAL A 113 -3.43 -15.31 10.30
C VAL A 113 -3.65 -14.58 8.97
N TYR A 114 -4.83 -13.99 8.79
CA TYR A 114 -5.13 -13.20 7.60
C TYR A 114 -4.18 -12.01 7.41
N MET A 115 -3.95 -11.22 8.47
CA MET A 115 -3.02 -10.08 8.43
C MET A 115 -1.58 -10.52 8.18
N VAL A 116 -1.13 -11.57 8.87
CA VAL A 116 0.21 -12.13 8.68
C VAL A 116 0.40 -12.61 7.24
N PHE A 117 -0.62 -13.27 6.67
CA PHE A 117 -0.57 -13.72 5.29
C PHE A 117 -0.47 -12.56 4.29
N VAL A 118 -1.22 -11.47 4.49
CA VAL A 118 -1.07 -10.24 3.69
C VAL A 118 0.36 -9.70 3.80
N GLY A 119 0.93 -9.68 5.01
CA GLY A 119 2.32 -9.26 5.23
C GLY A 119 3.32 -10.13 4.46
N VAL A 120 3.15 -11.45 4.49
CA VAL A 120 4.00 -12.39 3.73
C VAL A 120 3.86 -12.17 2.22
N LEU A 121 2.65 -11.95 1.71
CA LEU A 121 2.43 -11.62 0.29
C LEU A 121 3.19 -10.35 -0.12
N LEU A 122 3.17 -9.30 0.71
CA LEU A 122 3.93 -8.08 0.44
C LEU A 122 5.44 -8.33 0.44
N LEU A 123 5.97 -9.18 1.32
CA LEU A 123 7.38 -9.58 1.31
C LEU A 123 7.76 -10.34 0.03
N VAL A 124 6.90 -11.22 -0.45
CA VAL A 124 7.10 -11.90 -1.75
C VAL A 124 7.09 -10.87 -2.89
N MET A 125 6.16 -9.93 -2.88
CA MET A 125 6.12 -8.84 -3.86
C MET A 125 7.34 -7.93 -3.77
N ALA A 126 7.92 -7.73 -2.57
CA ALA A 126 9.17 -7.02 -2.39
C ALA A 126 10.32 -7.70 -3.14
N LEU A 127 10.43 -9.03 -3.05
CA LEU A 127 11.44 -9.80 -3.79
C LEU A 127 11.25 -9.66 -5.30
N ILE A 128 10.02 -9.76 -5.79
CA ILE A 128 9.70 -9.57 -7.21
C ILE A 128 10.06 -8.15 -7.65
N SER A 129 9.76 -7.15 -6.82
CA SER A 129 10.04 -5.75 -7.14
C SER A 129 11.52 -5.39 -7.22
N MET A 130 12.42 -6.23 -6.69
CA MET A 130 13.87 -6.04 -6.82
C MET A 130 14.35 -6.07 -8.27
N VAL A 131 13.62 -6.72 -9.17
CA VAL A 131 13.92 -6.75 -10.61
C VAL A 131 13.59 -5.41 -11.27
N GLN A 132 12.72 -4.60 -10.67
CA GLN A 132 12.35 -3.29 -11.22
C GLN A 132 13.46 -2.24 -11.05
N PRO A 133 13.50 -1.22 -11.93
CA PRO A 133 14.51 -0.16 -11.84
C PRO A 133 14.36 0.72 -10.58
N VAL A 134 13.15 0.84 -10.02
CA VAL A 134 12.87 1.67 -8.84
C VAL A 134 13.22 0.92 -7.57
N LYS A 135 14.44 1.07 -7.07
CA LYS A 135 14.97 0.30 -5.92
C LYS A 135 14.39 0.68 -4.55
N ILE A 136 13.68 1.79 -4.44
CA ILE A 136 13.02 2.20 -3.19
C ILE A 136 11.68 1.45 -2.97
N LEU A 137 11.05 0.93 -4.03
CA LEU A 137 9.79 0.19 -3.92
C LEU A 137 9.92 -1.12 -3.12
N PRO A 138 10.96 -1.96 -3.31
CA PRO A 138 11.21 -3.11 -2.45
C PRO A 138 11.31 -2.74 -0.96
N VAL A 139 11.97 -1.62 -0.63
CA VAL A 139 12.11 -1.16 0.76
C VAL A 139 10.73 -0.83 1.36
N LEU A 140 9.88 -0.11 0.61
CA LEU A 140 8.51 0.15 1.03
C LEU A 140 7.74 -1.14 1.31
N LEU A 141 7.83 -2.13 0.41
CA LEU A 141 7.10 -3.39 0.53
C LEU A 141 7.61 -4.26 1.68
N ILE A 142 8.92 -4.23 1.98
CA ILE A 142 9.48 -4.92 3.15
C ILE A 142 8.94 -4.29 4.44
N VAL A 143 9.00 -2.96 4.55
CA VAL A 143 8.51 -2.25 5.73
C VAL A 143 7.00 -2.46 5.91
N ALA A 144 6.22 -2.36 4.84
CA ALA A 144 4.78 -2.63 4.87
C ALA A 144 4.47 -4.08 5.24
N GLY A 145 5.19 -5.05 4.68
CA GLY A 145 5.03 -6.47 5.00
C GLY A 145 5.27 -6.75 6.49
N LEU A 146 6.35 -6.21 7.05
CA LEU A 146 6.62 -6.30 8.49
C LEU A 146 5.54 -5.58 9.31
N ALA A 147 5.08 -4.41 8.87
CA ALA A 147 4.00 -3.68 9.53
C ALA A 147 2.71 -4.50 9.63
N PHE A 148 2.35 -5.24 8.58
CA PHE A 148 1.19 -6.14 8.59
C PHE A 148 1.38 -7.36 9.50
N ILE A 149 2.56 -7.97 9.51
CA ILE A 149 2.87 -9.10 10.40
C ILE A 149 2.73 -8.66 11.86
N PHE A 150 3.36 -7.56 12.25
CA PHE A 150 3.26 -7.03 13.61
C PHE A 150 1.85 -6.54 13.95
N LEU A 151 1.11 -5.99 12.98
CA LEU A 151 -0.30 -5.62 13.17
C LEU A 151 -1.15 -6.85 13.51
N GLY A 152 -0.96 -7.96 12.80
CA GLY A 152 -1.66 -9.20 13.10
C GLY A 152 -1.33 -9.75 14.48
N MET A 153 -0.06 -9.74 14.87
CA MET A 153 0.38 -10.16 16.20
C MET A 153 -0.23 -9.25 17.29
N TRP A 154 -0.17 -7.93 17.10
CA TRP A 154 -0.79 -7.00 18.04
C TRP A 154 -2.29 -7.17 18.14
N PHE A 155 -2.98 -7.40 17.03
CA PHE A 155 -4.44 -7.61 17.02
C PHE A 155 -4.82 -8.84 17.86
N ASN A 156 -4.06 -9.93 17.78
CA ASN A 156 -4.26 -11.10 18.62
C ASN A 156 -3.97 -10.79 20.10
N ASP A 157 -2.88 -10.10 20.42
CA ASP A 157 -2.52 -9.73 21.79
C ASP A 157 -3.51 -8.73 22.39
N PHE A 158 -4.02 -7.77 21.60
CA PHE A 158 -5.04 -6.81 22.03
C PHE A 158 -6.32 -7.53 22.45
N THR A 159 -6.77 -8.51 21.70
CA THR A 159 -7.96 -9.30 22.03
C THR A 159 -7.74 -10.21 23.23
N LEU A 160 -6.52 -10.59 23.54
CA LEU A 160 -6.12 -11.38 24.71
C LEU A 160 -5.70 -10.52 25.92
N GLY A 161 -5.72 -9.19 25.81
CA GLY A 161 -5.43 -8.27 26.91
C GLY A 161 -3.97 -7.87 27.10
N ASN A 162 -3.05 -8.31 26.24
CA ASN A 162 -1.61 -8.04 26.31
C ASN A 162 -1.10 -7.05 25.22
N GLY A 163 -2.00 -6.37 24.53
CA GLY A 163 -1.73 -5.66 23.27
C GLY A 163 -0.83 -4.42 23.30
N ASP A 164 -0.45 -3.91 24.47
CA ASP A 164 0.30 -2.63 24.54
C ASP A 164 1.76 -2.75 24.11
N ASN A 165 2.37 -3.92 24.24
CA ASN A 165 3.80 -4.12 23.95
C ASN A 165 4.16 -3.99 22.46
N LEU A 166 3.28 -4.45 21.57
CA LEU A 166 3.51 -4.40 20.13
C LEU A 166 3.00 -3.10 19.49
N ARG A 167 2.12 -2.38 20.17
CA ARG A 167 1.43 -1.20 19.64
C ARG A 167 2.39 -0.13 19.12
N MET A 168 3.45 0.17 19.88
CA MET A 168 4.43 1.18 19.47
C MET A 168 5.20 0.73 18.21
N ILE A 169 5.62 -0.53 18.14
CA ILE A 169 6.32 -1.08 16.97
C ILE A 169 5.44 -0.98 15.73
N VAL A 170 4.18 -1.40 15.86
CA VAL A 170 3.17 -1.28 14.80
C VAL A 170 3.03 0.18 14.37
N GLY A 171 2.88 1.10 15.33
CA GLY A 171 2.77 2.53 15.04
C GLY A 171 3.93 3.07 14.23
N VAL A 172 5.16 2.78 14.65
CA VAL A 172 6.38 3.24 13.95
C VAL A 172 6.48 2.65 12.55
N LEU A 173 6.23 1.35 12.38
CA LEU A 173 6.32 0.70 11.07
C LEU A 173 5.28 1.25 10.08
N TRP A 174 4.05 1.52 10.55
CA TRP A 174 3.01 2.09 9.70
C TRP A 174 3.29 3.55 9.34
N ILE A 175 3.81 4.39 10.26
CA ILE A 175 4.26 5.76 9.93
C ILE A 175 5.38 5.69 8.89
N LEU A 176 6.36 4.83 9.06
CA LEU A 176 7.45 4.66 8.11
C LEU A 176 6.94 4.22 6.72
N THR A 177 6.00 3.28 6.68
CA THR A 177 5.31 2.88 5.44
C THR A 177 4.63 4.07 4.78
N GLY A 178 3.89 4.88 5.55
CA GLY A 178 3.21 6.07 5.05
C GLY A 178 4.17 7.11 4.47
N ILE A 179 5.27 7.40 5.17
CA ILE A 179 6.30 8.35 4.71
C ILE A 179 6.98 7.85 3.43
N LEU A 180 7.36 6.58 3.36
CA LEU A 180 7.99 6.00 2.18
C LEU A 180 7.03 6.02 0.98
N ALA A 181 5.76 5.65 1.17
CA ALA A 181 4.76 5.69 0.11
C ALA A 181 4.54 7.12 -0.41
N MET A 182 4.42 8.09 0.49
CA MET A 182 4.29 9.52 0.12
C MET A 182 5.53 10.02 -0.63
N TYR A 183 6.73 9.65 -0.18
CA TYR A 183 7.97 10.01 -0.84
C TYR A 183 8.03 9.47 -2.27
N ILE A 184 7.72 8.18 -2.47
CA ILE A 184 7.72 7.56 -3.80
C ILE A 184 6.67 8.22 -4.70
N ALA A 185 5.45 8.46 -4.19
CA ALA A 185 4.40 9.14 -4.93
C ALA A 185 4.83 10.54 -5.39
N ALA A 186 5.42 11.34 -4.49
CA ALA A 186 5.94 12.67 -4.82
C ALA A 186 7.08 12.59 -5.86
N ALA A 187 7.99 11.63 -5.72
CA ALA A 187 9.11 11.46 -6.63
C ALA A 187 8.65 11.09 -8.05
N ILE A 188 7.67 10.17 -8.17
CA ILE A 188 7.07 9.80 -9.46
C ILE A 188 6.31 10.99 -10.06
N THR A 189 5.53 11.72 -9.25
CA THR A 189 4.83 12.92 -9.71
C THR A 189 5.79 13.94 -10.31
N MET A 190 6.89 14.23 -9.59
CA MET A 190 7.91 15.17 -10.08
C MET A 190 8.62 14.67 -11.34
N LEU A 191 8.89 13.36 -11.44
CA LEU A 191 9.47 12.74 -12.62
C LEU A 191 8.57 12.96 -13.85
N VAL A 192 7.26 12.71 -13.71
CA VAL A 192 6.29 12.90 -14.79
C VAL A 192 6.16 14.38 -15.18
N MET A 193 6.05 15.28 -14.20
CA MET A 193 5.89 16.71 -14.47
C MET A 193 7.12 17.37 -15.11
N LYS A 194 8.32 16.98 -14.71
CA LYS A 194 9.57 17.60 -15.16
C LYS A 194 10.31 16.81 -16.24
N GLY A 195 9.87 15.59 -16.55
CA GLY A 195 10.52 14.70 -17.53
C GLY A 195 11.93 14.24 -17.12
N LYS A 196 12.35 14.52 -15.87
CA LYS A 196 13.66 14.11 -15.33
C LYS A 196 13.55 13.81 -13.84
N PRO A 197 14.34 12.88 -13.31
CA PRO A 197 14.32 12.55 -11.89
C PRO A 197 14.84 13.74 -11.08
N VAL A 198 14.01 14.27 -10.17
CA VAL A 198 14.34 15.38 -9.27
C VAL A 198 14.68 14.83 -7.88
N LEU A 199 13.96 13.80 -7.45
CA LEU A 199 14.20 13.10 -6.19
C LEU A 199 14.88 11.76 -6.47
N PRO A 200 15.81 11.31 -5.61
CA PRO A 200 16.51 10.05 -5.81
C PRO A 200 15.55 8.87 -5.61
N LEU A 201 15.12 8.25 -6.71
CA LEU A 201 14.34 7.01 -6.71
C LEU A 201 15.22 5.75 -6.59
N LEU A 202 16.54 5.92 -6.39
CA LEU A 202 17.51 4.83 -6.42
C LEU A 202 17.36 3.97 -7.70
N ILE A 203 17.22 4.64 -8.85
CA ILE A 203 17.09 3.97 -10.15
C ILE A 203 18.44 3.36 -10.50
N SER A 204 18.51 2.03 -10.61
CA SER A 204 19.68 1.36 -11.17
C SER A 204 19.63 1.48 -12.71
N LYS A 205 20.74 1.91 -13.29
CA LYS A 205 20.95 1.82 -14.75
C LYS A 205 21.08 0.36 -15.16
#